data_89f4f73e25779a57c52c05ef38a3d62f
#
_entry.id   89f4f73e25779a57c52c05ef38a3d62f
#
_cell.length_a   1.000
_cell.length_b   1.000
_cell.length_c   1.000
_cell.angle_alpha   90.00
_cell.angle_beta   90.00
_cell.angle_gamma   90.00
#
_symmetry.space_group_name_H-M   'P 1'
#
loop_
_entity.id
_entity.type
_entity.pdbx_description
1 polymer ?
#
loop_
_entity_poly.entity_id
_entity_poly.type
_entity_poly.pdbx_seq_one_letter_code
_entity_poly.pdbx_strand_id
1 'polypeptide(L)'
;MDNGSKSYRRFLDGDNTGLVEIIRDYKDGLMLYINSIVHDIHIAEELTEDTFVRLVVRRPADKGNGSFKTWLYTMGRNRAIDYLRHSKRRQELDLDACADSIAALHSVEELYFREEMRRIVHQALKRLRPDYQQVLWLIYFEDFSCKQAAAVMKKKVHTVEVLVSRARKALSEELRKEGYTREDL
;
A
#
# COMPACT_ATOMS: atom_id res chain seq x y z
N MET A 1 -10.94 -17.90 10.10
CA MET A 1 -10.33 -16.79 10.83
C MET A 1 -8.90 -16.71 10.34
N ASP A 2 -8.46 -15.59 9.80
CA ASP A 2 -7.08 -15.44 9.35
C ASP A 2 -6.10 -15.36 10.54
N ASN A 3 -4.80 -15.55 10.28
CA ASN A 3 -3.79 -15.53 11.35
C ASN A 3 -3.73 -14.16 12.04
N GLY A 4 -3.86 -13.07 11.28
CA GLY A 4 -3.85 -11.72 11.84
C GLY A 4 -5.00 -11.46 12.82
N SER A 5 -6.21 -11.97 12.53
CA SER A 5 -7.34 -11.87 13.47
C SER A 5 -7.10 -12.63 14.77
N LYS A 6 -6.40 -13.78 14.71
CA LYS A 6 -6.05 -14.54 15.92
C LYS A 6 -5.00 -13.78 16.76
N SER A 7 -3.93 -13.31 16.10
CA SER A 7 -2.86 -12.56 16.77
C SER A 7 -3.38 -11.25 17.37
N TYR A 8 -4.29 -10.57 16.68
CA TYR A 8 -4.92 -9.35 17.20
C TYR A 8 -5.81 -9.62 18.42
N ARG A 9 -6.58 -10.71 18.41
CA ARG A 9 -7.37 -11.10 19.59
C ARG A 9 -6.48 -11.39 20.79
N ARG A 10 -5.39 -12.15 20.62
CA ARG A 10 -4.41 -12.41 21.69
C ARG A 10 -3.85 -11.10 22.26
N PHE A 11 -3.51 -10.14 21.39
CA PHE A 11 -3.07 -8.81 21.84
C PHE A 11 -4.15 -8.08 22.65
N LEU A 12 -5.41 -8.14 22.24
CA LEU A 12 -6.52 -7.53 23.00
C LEU A 12 -6.71 -8.19 24.39
N ASP A 13 -6.46 -9.50 24.47
CA ASP A 13 -6.53 -10.30 25.70
C ASP A 13 -5.29 -10.11 26.61
N GLY A 14 -4.32 -9.25 26.21
CA GLY A 14 -3.14 -8.90 26.99
C GLY A 14 -1.86 -9.64 26.62
N ASP A 15 -1.88 -10.54 25.64
CA ASP A 15 -0.69 -11.23 25.12
C ASP A 15 0.00 -10.37 24.04
N ASN A 16 1.04 -9.63 24.47
CA ASN A 16 1.80 -8.75 23.57
C ASN A 16 2.51 -9.49 22.42
N THR A 17 2.70 -10.80 22.51
CA THR A 17 3.30 -11.58 21.39
C THR A 17 2.42 -11.53 20.15
N GLY A 18 1.11 -11.40 20.30
CA GLY A 18 0.18 -11.19 19.19
C GLY A 18 0.47 -9.91 18.39
N LEU A 19 0.84 -8.82 19.07
CA LEU A 19 1.24 -7.58 18.40
C LEU A 19 2.57 -7.74 17.64
N VAL A 20 3.55 -8.42 18.24
CA VAL A 20 4.84 -8.69 17.58
C VAL A 20 4.63 -9.48 16.29
N GLU A 21 3.78 -10.50 16.30
CA GLU A 21 3.42 -11.26 15.11
C GLU A 21 2.78 -10.37 14.03
N ILE A 22 1.85 -9.50 14.41
CA ILE A 22 1.19 -8.58 13.48
C ILE A 22 2.20 -7.63 12.82
N ILE A 23 3.08 -7.01 13.62
CA ILE A 23 4.10 -6.11 13.08
C ILE A 23 5.02 -6.86 12.13
N ARG A 24 5.55 -8.02 12.53
CA ARG A 24 6.42 -8.86 11.70
C ARG A 24 5.77 -9.24 10.37
N ASP A 25 4.49 -9.64 10.40
CA ASP A 25 3.83 -10.22 9.24
C ASP A 25 3.26 -9.15 8.27
N TYR A 26 3.05 -7.91 8.75
CA TYR A 26 2.34 -6.89 7.95
C TYR A 26 3.10 -5.57 7.76
N LYS A 27 4.16 -5.27 8.55
CA LYS A 27 4.82 -3.95 8.49
C LYS A 27 5.32 -3.63 7.10
N ASP A 28 6.12 -4.51 6.52
CA ASP A 28 6.80 -4.24 5.25
C ASP A 28 5.82 -4.14 4.08
N GLY A 29 4.86 -5.07 3.98
CA GLY A 29 3.84 -5.03 2.94
C GLY A 29 2.96 -3.78 3.05
N LEU A 30 2.56 -3.40 4.27
CA LEU A 30 1.76 -2.19 4.50
C LEU A 30 2.54 -0.92 4.15
N MET A 31 3.82 -0.84 4.52
CA MET A 31 4.70 0.29 4.21
C MET A 31 4.85 0.47 2.69
N LEU A 32 5.13 -0.61 1.97
CA LEU A 32 5.28 -0.55 0.51
C LEU A 32 3.94 -0.21 -0.17
N TYR A 33 2.82 -0.71 0.36
CA TYR A 33 1.50 -0.31 -0.12
C TYR A 33 1.23 1.19 0.11
N ILE A 34 1.55 1.72 1.29
CA ILE A 34 1.42 3.15 1.59
C ILE A 34 2.35 3.96 0.66
N ASN A 35 3.59 3.50 0.44
CA ASN A 35 4.52 4.12 -0.50
C ASN A 35 3.97 4.21 -1.93
N SER A 36 3.21 3.21 -2.39
CA SER A 36 2.54 3.26 -3.69
C SER A 36 1.47 4.38 -3.79
N ILE A 37 1.12 5.00 -2.68
CA ILE A 37 0.12 6.10 -2.60
C ILE A 37 0.81 7.45 -2.42
N VAL A 38 1.78 7.54 -1.49
CA VAL A 38 2.42 8.82 -1.12
C VAL A 38 3.69 9.11 -1.91
N HIS A 39 4.30 8.09 -2.52
CA HIS A 39 5.54 8.17 -3.33
C HIS A 39 6.76 8.72 -2.58
N ASP A 40 6.78 8.54 -1.25
CA ASP A 40 7.87 8.89 -0.37
C ASP A 40 8.00 7.82 0.72
N ILE A 41 9.15 7.13 0.74
CA ILE A 41 9.35 5.97 1.63
C ILE A 41 9.40 6.39 3.11
N HIS A 42 9.98 7.55 3.42
CA HIS A 42 10.07 8.04 4.80
C HIS A 42 8.67 8.40 5.33
N ILE A 43 7.87 9.06 4.51
CA ILE A 43 6.47 9.34 4.84
C ILE A 43 5.67 8.04 4.95
N ALA A 44 5.92 7.07 4.07
CA ALA A 44 5.25 5.77 4.14
C ALA A 44 5.61 5.02 5.43
N GLU A 45 6.86 5.08 5.89
CA GLU A 45 7.30 4.51 7.16
C GLU A 45 6.59 5.18 8.34
N GLU A 46 6.60 6.51 8.44
CA GLU A 46 5.89 7.26 9.48
C GLU A 46 4.39 6.91 9.54
N LEU A 47 3.73 6.86 8.39
CA LEU A 47 2.30 6.55 8.31
C LEU A 47 2.00 5.08 8.66
N THR A 48 2.94 4.18 8.39
CA THR A 48 2.86 2.78 8.80
C THR A 48 2.97 2.66 10.31
N GLU A 49 3.97 3.30 10.92
CA GLU A 49 4.14 3.34 12.37
C GLU A 49 2.91 3.94 13.07
N ASP A 50 2.41 5.07 12.57
CA ASP A 50 1.20 5.70 13.11
C ASP A 50 -0.04 4.79 12.98
N THR A 51 -0.10 3.96 11.94
CA THR A 51 -1.16 2.95 11.79
C THR A 51 -1.08 1.90 12.89
N PHE A 52 0.12 1.39 13.22
CA PHE A 52 0.32 0.44 14.32
C PHE A 52 0.14 1.09 15.69
N VAL A 53 0.62 2.32 15.89
CA VAL A 53 0.37 3.08 17.14
C VAL A 53 -1.14 3.22 17.39
N ARG A 54 -1.93 3.52 16.37
CA ARG A 54 -3.39 3.57 16.50
C ARG A 54 -4.01 2.23 16.84
N LEU A 55 -3.49 1.15 16.27
CA LEU A 55 -3.92 -0.21 16.60
C LEU A 55 -3.72 -0.49 18.10
N VAL A 56 -2.56 -0.10 18.63
CA VAL A 56 -2.17 -0.30 20.03
C VAL A 56 -2.96 0.59 20.99
N VAL A 57 -3.02 1.88 20.69
CA VAL A 57 -3.61 2.88 21.61
C VAL A 57 -5.14 2.81 21.62
N ARG A 58 -5.77 2.71 20.46
CA ARG A 58 -7.22 2.74 20.35
C ARG A 58 -7.87 1.37 20.50
N ARG A 59 -7.09 0.29 20.33
CA ARG A 59 -7.59 -1.10 20.38
C ARG A 59 -8.95 -1.24 19.69
N PRO A 60 -9.11 -0.78 18.43
CA PRO A 60 -10.41 -0.76 17.81
C PRO A 60 -10.90 -2.20 17.63
N ALA A 61 -12.18 -2.44 17.92
CA ALA A 61 -12.77 -3.76 17.75
C ALA A 61 -12.71 -4.18 16.27
N ASP A 62 -12.19 -5.38 16.02
CA ASP A 62 -12.34 -6.04 14.73
C ASP A 62 -13.84 -6.37 14.54
N LYS A 63 -14.50 -5.64 13.66
CA LYS A 63 -15.94 -5.79 13.40
C LYS A 63 -16.29 -7.08 12.63
N GLY A 64 -15.29 -7.93 12.32
CA GLY A 64 -15.50 -9.20 11.62
C GLY A 64 -15.97 -9.06 10.16
N ASN A 65 -16.02 -7.87 9.61
CA ASN A 65 -16.49 -7.58 8.25
C ASN A 65 -15.43 -7.83 7.16
N GLY A 66 -14.53 -8.79 7.37
CA GLY A 66 -13.45 -9.11 6.44
C GLY A 66 -12.25 -9.73 7.14
N SER A 67 -11.13 -9.90 6.42
CA SER A 67 -9.89 -10.33 7.05
C SER A 67 -9.24 -9.16 7.82
N PHE A 68 -8.48 -9.50 8.87
CA PHE A 68 -7.66 -8.53 9.61
C PHE A 68 -6.76 -7.73 8.66
N LYS A 69 -6.15 -8.41 7.69
CA LYS A 69 -5.31 -7.78 6.66
C LYS A 69 -6.08 -6.69 5.90
N THR A 70 -7.30 -6.99 5.43
CA THR A 70 -8.14 -6.01 4.72
C THR A 70 -8.43 -4.79 5.58
N TRP A 71 -8.73 -4.99 6.85
CA TRP A 71 -9.00 -3.91 7.78
C TRP A 71 -7.76 -3.05 8.06
N LEU A 72 -6.59 -3.68 8.33
CA LEU A 72 -5.32 -3.00 8.55
C LEU A 72 -4.91 -2.15 7.34
N TYR A 73 -4.99 -2.71 6.12
CA TYR A 73 -4.68 -1.98 4.88
C TYR A 73 -5.67 -0.85 4.61
N THR A 74 -6.93 -0.99 5.01
CA THR A 74 -7.90 0.12 4.95
C THR A 74 -7.50 1.26 5.89
N MET A 75 -6.99 0.95 7.09
CA MET A 75 -6.49 1.96 8.03
C MET A 75 -5.29 2.70 7.45
N GLY A 76 -4.27 1.97 6.97
CA GLY A 76 -3.08 2.58 6.36
C GLY A 76 -3.42 3.44 5.14
N ARG A 77 -4.28 2.94 4.25
CA ARG A 77 -4.75 3.73 3.10
C ARG A 77 -5.46 5.02 3.51
N ASN A 78 -6.31 4.98 4.51
CA ASN A 78 -6.99 6.20 4.98
C ASN A 78 -5.96 7.21 5.50
N ARG A 79 -4.92 6.77 6.22
CA ARG A 79 -3.83 7.63 6.69
C ARG A 79 -3.08 8.28 5.53
N ALA A 80 -2.72 7.49 4.51
CA ALA A 80 -2.04 7.99 3.32
C ALA A 80 -2.87 9.05 2.57
N ILE A 81 -4.17 8.79 2.38
CA ILE A 81 -5.07 9.75 1.71
C ILE A 81 -5.25 11.02 2.55
N ASP A 82 -5.38 10.90 3.87
CA ASP A 82 -5.50 12.05 4.76
C ASP A 82 -4.22 12.90 4.73
N TYR A 83 -3.04 12.26 4.74
CA TYR A 83 -1.76 12.94 4.59
C TYR A 83 -1.71 13.74 3.28
N LEU A 84 -2.02 13.13 2.13
CA LEU A 84 -2.02 13.82 0.84
C LEU A 84 -2.99 15.02 0.79
N ARG A 85 -4.16 14.90 1.42
CA ARG A 85 -5.11 16.02 1.52
C ARG A 85 -4.54 17.17 2.34
N HIS A 86 -3.87 16.88 3.45
CA HIS A 86 -3.26 17.90 4.29
C HIS A 86 -2.04 18.53 3.64
N SER A 87 -1.19 17.75 2.98
CA SER A 87 -0.03 18.24 2.23
C SER A 87 -0.45 19.20 1.12
N LYS A 88 -1.46 18.81 0.33
CA LYS A 88 -1.99 19.67 -0.73
C LYS A 88 -2.54 21.00 -0.20
N ARG A 89 -3.26 21.00 0.93
CA ARG A 89 -3.76 22.22 1.57
C ARG A 89 -2.62 23.14 2.04
N ARG A 90 -1.52 22.57 2.56
CA ARG A 90 -0.34 23.36 2.96
C ARG A 90 0.31 24.00 1.74
N GLN A 91 0.51 23.25 0.66
CA GLN A 91 1.06 23.79 -0.59
C GLN A 91 0.19 24.89 -1.21
N GLU A 92 -1.15 24.78 -1.09
CA GLU A 92 -2.06 25.83 -1.57
C GLU A 92 -2.03 27.10 -0.70
N LEU A 93 -1.60 26.99 0.57
CA LEU A 93 -1.46 28.13 1.48
C LEU A 93 -0.05 28.74 1.43
N ASP A 94 0.97 27.92 1.15
CA ASP A 94 2.37 28.34 0.96
C ASP A 94 2.66 28.54 -0.54
N LEU A 95 2.23 29.65 -1.09
CA LEU A 95 2.44 30.02 -2.50
C LEU A 95 3.93 30.29 -2.87
N ASP A 96 4.88 30.09 -1.95
CA ASP A 96 6.31 30.37 -2.15
C ASP A 96 7.27 29.18 -1.88
N ALA A 97 6.78 27.96 -1.71
CA ALA A 97 7.66 26.80 -1.53
C ALA A 97 7.74 25.98 -2.80
N CYS A 98 8.82 26.16 -3.56
CA CYS A 98 9.22 25.27 -4.65
C CYS A 98 9.17 23.80 -4.23
N ALA A 99 8.46 23.02 -5.02
CA ALA A 99 8.43 21.57 -4.93
C ALA A 99 9.75 20.98 -5.43
N ASP A 100 10.69 20.75 -4.53
CA ASP A 100 11.82 19.85 -4.74
C ASP A 100 11.72 18.67 -3.77
N SER A 101 10.98 17.67 -4.16
CA SER A 101 10.91 16.40 -3.46
C SER A 101 10.85 15.24 -4.45
N ILE A 102 11.89 15.09 -5.26
CA ILE A 102 12.06 13.97 -6.21
C ILE A 102 13.43 13.30 -6.06
N ALA A 103 14.07 13.33 -4.93
CA ALA A 103 15.41 12.73 -4.85
C ALA A 103 15.73 12.16 -3.47
N ALA A 104 15.16 11.01 -3.10
CA ALA A 104 15.79 10.16 -2.08
C ALA A 104 15.12 8.76 -2.00
N LEU A 105 15.05 8.01 -3.09
CA LEU A 105 14.32 6.74 -3.11
C LEU A 105 15.12 5.52 -3.55
N HIS A 106 16.46 5.65 -3.65
CA HIS A 106 17.23 4.55 -4.23
C HIS A 106 17.73 3.49 -3.24
N SER A 107 17.80 3.74 -1.93
CA SER A 107 18.48 2.82 -1.02
C SER A 107 17.62 1.72 -0.42
N VAL A 108 16.34 1.99 -0.13
CA VAL A 108 15.45 1.00 0.52
C VAL A 108 14.77 0.11 -0.52
N GLU A 109 14.44 0.64 -1.69
CA GLU A 109 13.90 -0.14 -2.80
C GLU A 109 14.90 -1.18 -3.33
N GLU A 110 16.22 -0.91 -3.33
CA GLU A 110 17.25 -1.87 -3.73
C GLU A 110 17.34 -3.09 -2.80
N LEU A 111 17.00 -2.95 -1.54
CA LEU A 111 16.98 -4.07 -0.59
C LEU A 111 15.84 -5.07 -0.86
N TYR A 112 14.70 -4.59 -1.35
CA TYR A 112 13.53 -5.42 -1.67
C TYR A 112 13.52 -5.93 -3.12
N PHE A 113 14.16 -5.24 -4.06
CA PHE A 113 14.14 -5.58 -5.50
C PHE A 113 15.56 -5.91 -6.01
N ARG A 114 16.13 -7.01 -5.53
CA ARG A 114 17.48 -7.47 -5.93
C ARG A 114 17.59 -7.95 -7.38
N GLU A 115 16.48 -8.20 -8.05
CA GLU A 115 16.45 -8.69 -9.43
C GLU A 115 16.11 -7.56 -10.40
N GLU A 116 16.82 -7.48 -11.50
CA GLU A 116 16.67 -6.45 -12.53
C GLU A 116 15.22 -6.36 -13.05
N MET A 117 14.57 -7.51 -13.27
CA MET A 117 13.18 -7.59 -13.69
C MET A 117 12.22 -6.93 -12.69
N ARG A 118 12.44 -7.13 -11.38
CA ARG A 118 11.62 -6.51 -10.34
C ARG A 118 11.76 -5.00 -10.34
N ARG A 119 12.97 -4.47 -10.57
CA ARG A 119 13.20 -3.02 -10.69
C ARG A 119 12.45 -2.43 -11.87
N ILE A 120 12.48 -3.10 -13.02
CA ILE A 120 11.78 -2.65 -14.23
C ILE A 120 10.26 -2.62 -14.02
N VAL A 121 9.69 -3.68 -13.48
CA VAL A 121 8.25 -3.73 -13.14
C VAL A 121 7.87 -2.61 -12.16
N HIS A 122 8.70 -2.38 -11.14
CA HIS A 122 8.44 -1.33 -10.17
C HIS A 122 8.53 0.07 -10.79
N GLN A 123 9.49 0.33 -11.67
CA GLN A 123 9.58 1.60 -12.40
C GLN A 123 8.38 1.80 -13.34
N ALA A 124 7.95 0.75 -14.04
CA ALA A 124 6.76 0.79 -14.87
C ALA A 124 5.50 1.07 -14.05
N LEU A 125 5.37 0.46 -12.86
CA LEU A 125 4.27 0.74 -11.93
C LEU A 125 4.23 2.20 -11.51
N LYS A 126 5.36 2.83 -11.19
CA LYS A 126 5.44 4.25 -10.79
C LYS A 126 4.93 5.23 -11.87
N ARG A 127 4.96 4.85 -13.14
CA ARG A 127 4.44 5.67 -14.25
C ARG A 127 2.93 5.56 -14.45
N LEU A 128 2.29 4.60 -13.78
CA LEU A 128 0.85 4.42 -13.88
C LEU A 128 0.09 5.46 -13.05
N ARG A 129 -1.20 5.60 -13.33
CA ARG A 129 -2.12 6.38 -12.48
C ARG A 129 -2.16 5.81 -11.06
N PRO A 130 -2.32 6.65 -10.04
CA PRO A 130 -2.29 6.21 -8.64
C PRO A 130 -3.29 5.10 -8.29
N ASP A 131 -4.48 5.10 -8.89
CA ASP A 131 -5.48 4.05 -8.65
C ASP A 131 -5.10 2.72 -9.31
N TYR A 132 -4.36 2.75 -10.44
CA TYR A 132 -3.80 1.55 -11.09
C TYR A 132 -2.67 0.95 -10.26
N GLN A 133 -1.77 1.79 -9.73
CA GLN A 133 -0.70 1.33 -8.83
C GLN A 133 -1.29 0.63 -7.61
N GLN A 134 -2.22 1.28 -6.91
CA GLN A 134 -2.85 0.73 -5.71
C GLN A 134 -3.52 -0.63 -5.96
N VAL A 135 -4.31 -0.75 -7.04
CA VAL A 135 -5.02 -2.01 -7.31
C VAL A 135 -4.08 -3.13 -7.69
N LEU A 136 -3.05 -2.85 -8.51
CA LEU A 136 -2.05 -3.86 -8.87
C LEU A 136 -1.24 -4.29 -7.65
N TRP A 137 -0.87 -3.35 -6.79
CA TRP A 137 -0.19 -3.67 -5.54
C TRP A 137 -1.01 -4.63 -4.68
N LEU A 138 -2.25 -4.29 -4.40
CA LEU A 138 -3.13 -5.13 -3.58
C LEU A 138 -3.33 -6.53 -4.17
N ILE A 139 -3.52 -6.66 -5.48
CA ILE A 139 -3.82 -7.95 -6.12
C ILE A 139 -2.57 -8.82 -6.27
N TYR A 140 -1.43 -8.25 -6.71
CA TYR A 140 -0.26 -9.03 -7.13
C TYR A 140 0.84 -9.13 -6.09
N PHE A 141 0.97 -8.16 -5.18
CA PHE A 141 2.00 -8.20 -4.15
C PHE A 141 1.43 -8.59 -2.79
N GLU A 142 0.17 -8.29 -2.56
CA GLU A 142 -0.49 -8.56 -1.28
C GLU A 142 -1.54 -9.69 -1.35
N ASP A 143 -1.72 -10.31 -2.51
CA ASP A 143 -2.64 -11.43 -2.72
C ASP A 143 -4.09 -11.15 -2.31
N PHE A 144 -4.54 -9.91 -2.44
CA PHE A 144 -5.93 -9.57 -2.18
C PHE A 144 -6.85 -10.05 -3.31
N SER A 145 -8.00 -10.61 -2.97
CA SER A 145 -9.09 -10.78 -3.94
C SER A 145 -9.67 -9.43 -4.37
N CYS A 146 -10.31 -9.36 -5.53
CA CYS A 146 -11.01 -8.15 -5.99
C CYS A 146 -12.02 -7.63 -4.94
N LYS A 147 -12.67 -8.52 -4.19
CA LYS A 147 -13.59 -8.16 -3.11
C LYS A 147 -12.88 -7.45 -1.95
N GLN A 148 -11.73 -7.96 -1.53
CA GLN A 148 -10.92 -7.36 -0.47
C GLN A 148 -10.30 -6.04 -0.92
N ALA A 149 -9.72 -5.98 -2.13
CA ALA A 149 -9.19 -4.75 -2.71
C ALA A 149 -10.29 -3.67 -2.84
N ALA A 150 -11.52 -4.05 -3.20
CA ALA A 150 -12.66 -3.16 -3.23
C ALA A 150 -12.98 -2.56 -1.85
N ALA A 151 -12.91 -3.37 -0.80
CA ALA A 151 -13.09 -2.90 0.57
C ALA A 151 -11.98 -1.90 0.97
N VAL A 152 -10.70 -2.24 0.71
CA VAL A 152 -9.56 -1.35 0.99
C VAL A 152 -9.68 -0.04 0.23
N MET A 153 -9.97 -0.09 -1.08
CA MET A 153 -10.06 1.08 -1.96
C MET A 153 -11.37 1.86 -1.81
N LYS A 154 -12.34 1.37 -1.03
CA LYS A 154 -13.70 1.93 -0.89
C LYS A 154 -14.41 2.09 -2.24
N LYS A 155 -14.32 1.06 -3.08
CA LYS A 155 -14.94 0.99 -4.41
C LYS A 155 -15.89 -0.21 -4.49
N LYS A 156 -16.77 -0.23 -5.50
CA LYS A 156 -17.58 -1.43 -5.81
C LYS A 156 -16.69 -2.52 -6.41
N VAL A 157 -16.99 -3.79 -6.16
CA VAL A 157 -16.22 -4.94 -6.65
C VAL A 157 -16.06 -4.88 -8.18
N HIS A 158 -17.16 -4.70 -8.90
CA HIS A 158 -17.13 -4.55 -10.36
C HIS A 158 -16.20 -3.41 -10.83
N THR A 159 -16.18 -2.29 -10.11
CA THR A 159 -15.25 -1.18 -10.43
C THR A 159 -13.80 -1.61 -10.30
N VAL A 160 -13.47 -2.41 -9.28
CA VAL A 160 -12.12 -2.93 -9.06
C VAL A 160 -11.74 -3.94 -10.15
N GLU A 161 -12.65 -4.84 -10.55
CA GLU A 161 -12.42 -5.79 -11.65
C GLU A 161 -12.06 -5.08 -12.96
N VAL A 162 -12.84 -4.05 -13.32
CA VAL A 162 -12.55 -3.21 -14.49
C VAL A 162 -11.22 -2.47 -14.31
N LEU A 163 -10.95 -1.98 -13.10
CA LEU A 163 -9.71 -1.26 -12.79
C LEU A 163 -8.49 -2.17 -12.96
N VAL A 164 -8.54 -3.40 -12.45
CA VAL A 164 -7.48 -4.42 -12.60
C VAL A 164 -7.19 -4.68 -14.08
N SER A 165 -8.24 -4.91 -14.88
CA SER A 165 -8.09 -5.17 -16.30
C SER A 165 -7.39 -4.01 -17.04
N ARG A 166 -7.83 -2.78 -16.77
CA ARG A 166 -7.23 -1.57 -17.36
C ARG A 166 -5.81 -1.32 -16.85
N ALA A 167 -5.56 -1.53 -15.56
CA ALA A 167 -4.23 -1.36 -14.98
C ALA A 167 -3.22 -2.37 -15.54
N ARG A 168 -3.63 -3.63 -15.74
CA ARG A 168 -2.78 -4.64 -16.40
C ARG A 168 -2.40 -4.24 -17.82
N LYS A 169 -3.37 -3.73 -18.59
CA LYS A 169 -3.10 -3.26 -19.95
C LYS A 169 -2.11 -2.09 -19.94
N ALA A 170 -2.32 -1.11 -19.06
CA ALA A 170 -1.43 0.04 -18.92
C ALA A 170 -0.01 -0.39 -18.49
N LEU A 171 0.12 -1.33 -17.55
CA LEU A 171 1.42 -1.87 -17.14
C LEU A 171 2.12 -2.56 -18.31
N SER A 172 1.41 -3.40 -19.08
CA SER A 172 1.96 -4.06 -20.25
C SER A 172 2.43 -3.05 -21.32
N GLU A 173 1.73 -1.93 -21.48
CA GLU A 173 2.14 -0.86 -22.40
C GLU A 173 3.42 -0.15 -21.91
N GLU A 174 3.55 0.11 -20.62
CA GLU A 174 4.78 0.69 -20.05
C GLU A 174 5.98 -0.27 -20.17
N LEU A 175 5.80 -1.56 -19.90
CA LEU A 175 6.86 -2.56 -20.04
C LEU A 175 7.33 -2.73 -21.47
N ARG A 176 6.41 -2.64 -22.45
CA ARG A 176 6.78 -2.67 -23.88
C ARG A 176 7.66 -1.49 -24.29
N LYS A 177 7.49 -0.32 -23.70
CA LYS A 177 8.35 0.85 -23.96
C LYS A 177 9.79 0.61 -23.51
N GLU A 178 9.98 -0.24 -22.49
CA GLU A 178 11.29 -0.67 -22.00
C GLU A 178 11.86 -1.89 -22.77
N GLY A 179 11.17 -2.35 -23.83
CA GLY A 179 11.64 -3.47 -24.67
C GLY A 179 11.21 -4.86 -24.19
N TYR A 180 10.36 -4.97 -23.16
CA TYR A 180 9.88 -6.25 -22.65
C TYR A 180 8.59 -6.70 -23.33
N THR A 181 8.57 -7.96 -23.76
CA THR A 181 7.39 -8.59 -24.37
C THR A 181 6.65 -9.49 -23.37
N ARG A 182 5.47 -9.98 -23.76
CA ARG A 182 4.66 -10.86 -22.93
C ARG A 182 5.32 -12.22 -22.65
N GLU A 183 6.33 -12.57 -23.44
CA GLU A 183 7.09 -13.83 -23.30
C GLU A 183 8.20 -13.72 -22.26
N ASP A 184 8.56 -12.49 -21.84
CA ASP A 184 9.60 -12.19 -20.86
C ASP A 184 9.04 -12.06 -19.41
N LEU A 185 7.71 -12.14 -19.25
CA LEU A 185 6.95 -11.95 -17.99
C LEU A 185 6.23 -13.23 -17.55
#